data_1f30f18f1cde812cde8c493537b96b8d
#
_entry.id   1f30f18f1cde812cde8c493537b96b8d
#
_cell.length_a   1.000
_cell.length_b   1.000
_cell.length_c   1.000
_cell.angle_alpha   90.00
_cell.angle_beta   90.00
_cell.angle_gamma   90.00
#
_symmetry.space_group_name_H-M   'P 1'
#
loop_
_entity.id
_entity.type
_entity.pdbx_description
1 polymer ?
#
loop_
_entity_poly.entity_id
_entity_poly.type
_entity_poly.pdbx_seq_one_letter_code
_entity_poly.pdbx_strand_id
1 'polypeptide(L)'
;MGDGRDWKGDLVPSAARIFGKHMPIVIPPELADEPTLLAHLGLGSKELTKIWWYRGRMYEHFSIAKGNGKVRLISAPDRRLKILQTKLARLLNQIYRVRNPVHGFVRDRSVKTNAEAHGRRRFVVNLDLQDFFPTITENRVRGVLRALGIEDRVAEIVSRLCCFNGYLPQGGPTSPILSNMICYRLDTDLLRVAKSARAIYTRYADDISFSSYQPPAALFDGSLPQVGRFSPDLLAPTLREAFKANGFVINSDKAHYADRNSRRIVTGVKINAGLNVDRRFVRHIRALLHSIEMLGLAAAQEKYAGKGGRGTIAAHLRGKITYVGYLKGSTDPVVRTLASRYNQTFIAHPIKLTPTLEEQRDRAVWVVDQLDQYGSAFFLKGVGLVTAAHCVHGLDDAELLHPSKHTTTFKAKVLKRDDHRDLAILDHSTIPATEYFELEGAVQEVAVGDEVVAFGYPHWAPGDRLNQRPGHVSLLTPKSGVRKIEVTQALTQGMSGGPILDVRGQVVGVIYKGGPDEGRQLATDLRELQAWLQQ
;
A
#
# COMPACT_ATOMS: atom_id res chain seq x y z
N MET A 1 -47.03 -11.14 -19.29
CA MET A 1 -46.70 -11.29 -20.72
C MET A 1 -45.44 -10.51 -20.95
N GLY A 2 -44.32 -11.22 -20.98
CA GLY A 2 -43.00 -10.62 -21.07
C GLY A 2 -42.57 -10.47 -22.51
N ASP A 3 -42.07 -9.31 -22.85
CA ASP A 3 -41.50 -9.00 -24.16
C ASP A 3 -40.15 -9.71 -24.29
N GLY A 4 -40.21 -10.89 -24.91
CA GLY A 4 -39.04 -11.69 -25.27
C GLY A 4 -38.34 -11.13 -26.51
N ARG A 5 -37.50 -10.13 -26.35
CA ARG A 5 -36.57 -9.74 -27.43
C ARG A 5 -35.43 -10.74 -27.52
N ASP A 6 -35.61 -11.66 -28.48
CA ASP A 6 -34.64 -12.60 -28.96
C ASP A 6 -33.31 -11.92 -29.39
N TRP A 7 -32.22 -12.27 -28.73
CA TRP A 7 -30.87 -11.99 -29.21
C TRP A 7 -30.47 -12.94 -30.35
N LYS A 8 -31.33 -13.17 -31.32
CA LYS A 8 -31.02 -13.89 -32.53
C LYS A 8 -30.60 -12.88 -33.60
N GLY A 9 -29.32 -12.65 -33.74
CA GLY A 9 -28.80 -11.93 -34.90
C GLY A 9 -27.52 -11.14 -34.81
N ASP A 10 -26.91 -10.96 -33.63
CA ASP A 10 -25.64 -10.26 -33.58
C ASP A 10 -24.48 -11.25 -33.53
N LEU A 11 -23.67 -11.22 -34.59
CA LEU A 11 -22.38 -11.89 -34.73
C LEU A 11 -21.60 -11.79 -33.41
N VAL A 12 -21.37 -12.93 -32.74
CA VAL A 12 -20.48 -13.00 -31.56
C VAL A 12 -19.14 -12.38 -31.97
N PRO A 13 -18.72 -11.24 -31.40
CA PRO A 13 -17.47 -10.62 -31.80
C PRO A 13 -16.32 -11.58 -31.57
N SER A 14 -15.44 -11.76 -32.54
CA SER A 14 -14.25 -12.61 -32.38
C SER A 14 -13.42 -12.17 -31.19
N ALA A 15 -12.68 -13.10 -30.56
CA ALA A 15 -11.79 -12.83 -29.43
C ALA A 15 -10.87 -11.62 -29.69
N ALA A 16 -10.40 -11.43 -30.92
CA ALA A 16 -9.60 -10.29 -31.34
C ALA A 16 -10.35 -8.94 -31.24
N ARG A 17 -11.68 -8.92 -31.42
CA ARG A 17 -12.52 -7.70 -31.25
C ARG A 17 -12.78 -7.38 -29.80
N ILE A 18 -12.85 -8.39 -28.92
CA ILE A 18 -13.10 -8.21 -27.49
C ILE A 18 -11.81 -7.88 -26.75
N PHE A 19 -10.70 -8.57 -27.03
CA PHE A 19 -9.47 -8.53 -26.23
C PHE A 19 -8.24 -7.90 -26.94
N GLY A 20 -8.40 -7.37 -28.16
CA GLY A 20 -7.35 -6.70 -28.93
C GLY A 20 -6.43 -7.66 -29.71
N LYS A 21 -5.76 -7.13 -30.77
CA LYS A 21 -4.99 -7.91 -31.76
C LYS A 21 -3.63 -8.48 -31.27
N HIS A 22 -3.22 -8.28 -30.02
CA HIS A 22 -1.79 -8.37 -29.65
C HIS A 22 -1.33 -9.58 -28.86
N MET A 23 -1.93 -10.71 -28.92
CA MET A 23 -1.36 -12.06 -28.61
C MET A 23 -2.49 -13.09 -28.48
N PRO A 24 -2.31 -14.33 -28.91
CA PRO A 24 -3.31 -15.38 -28.78
C PRO A 24 -3.64 -15.62 -27.31
N ILE A 25 -4.93 -15.75 -26.99
CA ILE A 25 -5.38 -16.21 -25.69
C ILE A 25 -5.13 -17.72 -25.65
N VAL A 26 -4.32 -18.16 -24.71
CA VAL A 26 -4.10 -19.59 -24.47
C VAL A 26 -5.20 -20.08 -23.56
N ILE A 27 -6.06 -20.96 -24.07
CA ILE A 27 -7.12 -21.59 -23.28
C ILE A 27 -6.48 -22.75 -22.51
N PRO A 28 -6.66 -22.82 -21.16
CA PRO A 28 -6.21 -23.96 -20.38
C PRO A 28 -6.77 -25.27 -20.93
N PRO A 29 -5.98 -26.36 -20.98
CA PRO A 29 -6.42 -27.67 -21.46
C PRO A 29 -7.70 -28.18 -20.78
N GLU A 30 -7.89 -27.83 -19.52
CA GLU A 30 -9.05 -28.20 -18.71
C GLU A 30 -10.36 -27.54 -19.19
N LEU A 31 -10.29 -26.57 -20.08
CA LEU A 31 -11.44 -25.91 -20.72
C LEU A 31 -11.59 -26.28 -22.20
N ALA A 32 -10.85 -27.28 -22.69
CA ALA A 32 -10.88 -27.69 -24.09
C ALA A 32 -12.20 -28.35 -24.46
N ASP A 33 -12.68 -29.27 -23.62
CA ASP A 33 -13.89 -30.07 -23.83
C ASP A 33 -14.59 -30.42 -22.49
N GLU A 34 -15.82 -30.98 -22.60
CA GLU A 34 -16.59 -31.39 -21.42
C GLU A 34 -15.89 -32.49 -20.59
N PRO A 35 -15.36 -33.59 -21.16
CA PRO A 35 -14.70 -34.63 -20.39
C PRO A 35 -13.53 -34.09 -19.56
N THR A 36 -12.66 -33.31 -20.17
CA THR A 36 -11.49 -32.71 -19.50
C THR A 36 -11.89 -31.76 -18.39
N LEU A 37 -12.92 -30.93 -18.62
CA LEU A 37 -13.45 -30.04 -17.59
C LEU A 37 -14.02 -30.83 -16.40
N LEU A 38 -14.84 -31.87 -16.67
CA LEU A 38 -15.43 -32.68 -15.62
C LEU A 38 -14.39 -33.42 -14.80
N ALA A 39 -13.36 -33.98 -15.45
CA ALA A 39 -12.23 -34.60 -14.77
C ALA A 39 -11.50 -33.61 -13.84
N HIS A 40 -11.20 -32.39 -14.32
CA HIS A 40 -10.59 -31.34 -13.49
C HIS A 40 -11.47 -30.97 -12.29
N LEU A 41 -12.77 -30.88 -12.49
CA LEU A 41 -13.72 -30.57 -11.41
C LEU A 41 -13.89 -31.75 -10.44
N GLY A 42 -13.60 -32.97 -10.85
CA GLY A 42 -13.87 -34.19 -10.13
C GLY A 42 -15.36 -34.53 -10.13
N LEU A 43 -16.02 -34.34 -11.27
CA LEU A 43 -17.47 -34.57 -11.47
C LEU A 43 -17.73 -35.64 -12.53
N GLY A 44 -18.72 -36.49 -12.28
CA GLY A 44 -19.32 -37.33 -13.33
C GLY A 44 -20.51 -36.63 -13.98
N SER A 45 -20.89 -37.03 -15.20
CA SER A 45 -22.04 -36.41 -15.94
C SER A 45 -23.36 -36.51 -15.18
N LYS A 46 -23.62 -37.63 -14.47
CA LYS A 46 -24.81 -37.78 -13.61
C LYS A 46 -24.81 -36.79 -12.44
N GLU A 47 -23.65 -36.52 -11.90
CA GLU A 47 -23.44 -35.60 -10.78
C GLU A 47 -23.61 -34.14 -11.21
N LEU A 48 -23.07 -33.77 -12.39
CA LEU A 48 -23.30 -32.47 -13.00
C LEU A 48 -24.81 -32.20 -13.19
N THR A 49 -25.54 -33.21 -13.72
CA THR A 49 -26.99 -33.13 -13.91
C THR A 49 -27.72 -32.89 -12.59
N LYS A 50 -27.33 -33.60 -11.51
CA LYS A 50 -27.89 -33.36 -10.17
C LYS A 50 -27.63 -31.95 -9.66
N ILE A 51 -26.39 -31.43 -9.83
CA ILE A 51 -26.06 -30.04 -9.45
C ILE A 51 -26.94 -29.06 -10.21
N TRP A 52 -27.19 -29.23 -11.49
CA TRP A 52 -28.05 -28.35 -12.27
C TRP A 52 -29.50 -28.32 -11.77
N TRP A 53 -30.06 -29.47 -11.43
CA TRP A 53 -31.42 -29.56 -10.90
C TRP A 53 -31.55 -28.93 -9.50
N TYR A 54 -30.55 -29.11 -8.65
CA TYR A 54 -30.59 -28.71 -7.25
C TYR A 54 -29.80 -27.44 -6.94
N ARG A 55 -29.20 -26.80 -7.94
CA ARG A 55 -28.34 -25.60 -7.72
C ARG A 55 -29.00 -24.50 -6.90
N GLY A 56 -30.31 -24.32 -7.03
CA GLY A 56 -31.06 -23.35 -6.23
C GLY A 56 -30.99 -23.58 -4.73
N ARG A 57 -30.84 -24.85 -4.31
CA ARG A 57 -30.69 -25.22 -2.89
C ARG A 57 -29.24 -25.20 -2.38
N MET A 58 -28.29 -25.00 -3.28
CA MET A 58 -26.86 -24.93 -2.97
C MET A 58 -26.37 -23.51 -2.66
N TYR A 59 -27.28 -22.57 -2.44
CA TYR A 59 -26.94 -21.21 -2.04
C TYR A 59 -27.57 -20.84 -0.70
N GLU A 60 -26.75 -20.29 0.19
CA GLU A 60 -27.17 -19.68 1.44
C GLU A 60 -27.40 -18.18 1.23
N HIS A 61 -28.50 -17.67 1.75
CA HIS A 61 -28.88 -16.27 1.62
C HIS A 61 -28.79 -15.56 2.95
N PHE A 62 -28.04 -14.48 3.00
CA PHE A 62 -27.99 -13.61 4.17
C PHE A 62 -27.84 -12.15 3.77
N SER A 63 -28.21 -11.28 4.69
CA SER A 63 -28.25 -9.86 4.47
C SER A 63 -27.15 -9.15 5.23
N ILE A 64 -26.47 -8.21 4.55
CA ILE A 64 -25.47 -7.32 5.16
C ILE A 64 -26.02 -5.88 5.12
N ALA A 65 -26.13 -5.23 6.29
CA ALA A 65 -26.55 -3.84 6.38
C ALA A 65 -25.52 -2.91 5.69
N LYS A 66 -25.99 -2.02 4.82
CA LYS A 66 -25.23 -0.89 4.28
C LYS A 66 -25.34 0.28 5.25
N GLY A 67 -24.28 1.12 5.34
CA GLY A 67 -24.23 2.26 6.26
C GLY A 67 -25.30 3.36 6.05
N ASN A 68 -26.17 3.21 5.04
CA ASN A 68 -27.27 4.11 4.70
C ASN A 68 -28.68 3.51 4.98
N GLY A 69 -28.75 2.48 5.80
CA GLY A 69 -30.01 1.77 6.10
C GLY A 69 -30.47 0.78 5.03
N LYS A 70 -29.89 0.78 3.83
CA LYS A 70 -30.13 -0.21 2.78
C LYS A 70 -29.47 -1.54 3.13
N VAL A 71 -30.00 -2.64 2.63
CA VAL A 71 -29.50 -3.99 2.86
C VAL A 71 -28.87 -4.52 1.57
N ARG A 72 -27.78 -5.29 1.70
CA ARG A 72 -27.19 -6.05 0.60
C ARG A 72 -27.50 -7.52 0.80
N LEU A 73 -28.19 -8.12 -0.14
CA LEU A 73 -28.43 -9.56 -0.17
C LEU A 73 -27.18 -10.26 -0.71
N ILE A 74 -26.66 -11.21 0.05
CA ILE A 74 -25.54 -12.07 -0.35
C ILE A 74 -26.12 -13.46 -0.62
N SER A 75 -25.75 -14.04 -1.76
CA SER A 75 -26.06 -15.41 -2.13
C SER A 75 -24.74 -16.17 -2.24
N ALA A 76 -24.34 -16.81 -1.15
CA ALA A 76 -23.09 -17.56 -1.08
C ALA A 76 -23.32 -19.04 -1.46
N PRO A 77 -22.53 -19.63 -2.36
CA PRO A 77 -22.61 -21.06 -2.65
C PRO A 77 -22.23 -21.88 -1.43
N ASP A 78 -22.84 -23.05 -1.26
CA ASP A 78 -22.49 -24.04 -0.27
C ASP A 78 -21.03 -24.52 -0.43
N ARG A 79 -20.52 -25.30 0.52
CA ARG A 79 -19.14 -25.75 0.50
C ARG A 79 -18.75 -26.48 -0.81
N ARG A 80 -19.64 -27.31 -1.35
CA ARG A 80 -19.37 -28.10 -2.55
C ARG A 80 -19.31 -27.22 -3.80
N LEU A 81 -20.34 -26.43 -4.03
CA LEU A 81 -20.38 -25.52 -5.17
C LEU A 81 -19.28 -24.45 -5.10
N LYS A 82 -18.94 -24.00 -3.90
CA LYS A 82 -17.83 -23.07 -3.67
C LYS A 82 -16.48 -23.65 -4.10
N ILE A 83 -16.23 -24.94 -3.84
CA ILE A 83 -15.01 -25.62 -4.30
C ILE A 83 -14.95 -25.64 -5.83
N LEU A 84 -16.05 -26.03 -6.50
CA LEU A 84 -16.14 -26.06 -7.95
C LEU A 84 -15.90 -24.68 -8.56
N GLN A 85 -16.62 -23.66 -8.06
CA GLN A 85 -16.45 -22.27 -8.50
C GLN A 85 -15.03 -21.76 -8.23
N THR A 86 -14.36 -22.17 -7.15
CA THR A 86 -12.98 -21.77 -6.87
C THR A 86 -12.01 -22.39 -7.87
N LYS A 87 -12.19 -23.65 -8.26
CA LYS A 87 -11.41 -24.28 -9.34
C LYS A 87 -11.61 -23.54 -10.67
N LEU A 88 -12.87 -23.26 -11.05
CA LEU A 88 -13.19 -22.48 -12.25
C LEU A 88 -12.60 -21.06 -12.21
N ALA A 89 -12.67 -20.38 -11.08
CA ALA A 89 -12.08 -19.04 -10.94
C ALA A 89 -10.56 -19.03 -11.19
N ARG A 90 -9.84 -20.10 -10.79
CA ARG A 90 -8.41 -20.25 -11.07
C ARG A 90 -8.13 -20.38 -12.57
N LEU A 91 -8.90 -21.19 -13.29
CA LEU A 91 -8.79 -21.34 -14.75
C LEU A 91 -9.11 -20.03 -15.48
N LEU A 92 -10.21 -19.38 -15.10
CA LEU A 92 -10.62 -18.10 -15.69
C LEU A 92 -9.60 -16.99 -15.46
N ASN A 93 -8.91 -16.97 -14.31
CA ASN A 93 -7.83 -16.02 -14.04
C ASN A 93 -6.60 -16.23 -14.94
N GLN A 94 -6.35 -17.43 -15.47
CA GLN A 94 -5.28 -17.68 -16.43
C GLN A 94 -5.59 -17.06 -17.81
N ILE A 95 -6.88 -16.99 -18.17
CA ILE A 95 -7.35 -16.43 -19.44
C ILE A 95 -7.49 -14.91 -19.36
N TYR A 96 -7.91 -14.39 -18.20
CA TYR A 96 -8.20 -12.97 -18.04
C TYR A 96 -6.94 -12.12 -18.05
N ARG A 97 -6.88 -11.18 -18.98
CA ARG A 97 -5.82 -10.16 -19.03
C ARG A 97 -6.26 -8.91 -18.31
N VAL A 98 -5.53 -8.60 -17.24
CA VAL A 98 -5.79 -7.40 -16.44
C VAL A 98 -5.56 -6.14 -17.28
N ARG A 99 -6.55 -5.27 -17.33
CA ARG A 99 -6.45 -3.96 -17.99
C ARG A 99 -5.95 -2.89 -17.02
N ASN A 100 -5.24 -1.90 -17.54
CA ASN A 100 -4.69 -0.80 -16.72
C ASN A 100 -5.75 -0.07 -15.88
N PRO A 101 -6.95 0.28 -16.38
CA PRO A 101 -7.93 1.04 -15.60
C PRO A 101 -8.70 0.18 -14.58
N VAL A 102 -8.56 -1.16 -14.58
CA VAL A 102 -9.34 -2.03 -13.71
C VAL A 102 -8.60 -2.28 -12.41
N HIS A 103 -9.16 -1.85 -11.29
CA HIS A 103 -8.59 -2.00 -9.95
C HIS A 103 -9.38 -2.95 -9.05
N GLY A 104 -10.68 -3.12 -9.28
CA GLY A 104 -11.52 -4.05 -8.51
C GLY A 104 -11.28 -5.50 -8.91
N PHE A 105 -11.16 -6.39 -7.91
CA PHE A 105 -11.00 -7.83 -8.09
C PHE A 105 -9.74 -8.25 -8.86
N VAL A 106 -8.70 -7.46 -8.81
CA VAL A 106 -7.40 -7.70 -9.45
C VAL A 106 -6.35 -7.87 -8.36
N ARG A 107 -5.49 -8.90 -8.53
CA ARG A 107 -4.37 -9.11 -7.62
C ARG A 107 -3.44 -7.89 -7.62
N ASP A 108 -2.90 -7.57 -6.44
CA ASP A 108 -1.98 -6.44 -6.20
C ASP A 108 -2.59 -5.05 -6.49
N ARG A 109 -3.93 -4.98 -6.71
CA ARG A 109 -4.69 -3.73 -6.84
C ARG A 109 -5.72 -3.59 -5.71
N SER A 110 -6.06 -2.35 -5.40
CA SER A 110 -6.89 -2.03 -4.24
C SER A 110 -7.58 -0.68 -4.40
N VAL A 111 -8.41 -0.29 -3.44
CA VAL A 111 -8.97 1.06 -3.35
C VAL A 111 -7.87 2.14 -3.28
N LYS A 112 -6.70 1.81 -2.71
CA LYS A 112 -5.53 2.70 -2.66
C LYS A 112 -4.97 2.93 -4.05
N THR A 113 -4.62 1.86 -4.79
CA THR A 113 -4.08 1.99 -6.15
C THR A 113 -5.06 2.65 -7.10
N ASN A 114 -6.37 2.42 -6.91
CA ASN A 114 -7.43 3.11 -7.65
C ASN A 114 -7.41 4.63 -7.38
N ALA A 115 -7.37 5.02 -6.12
CA ALA A 115 -7.32 6.43 -5.73
C ALA A 115 -6.00 7.12 -6.14
N GLU A 116 -4.86 6.41 -6.10
CA GLU A 116 -3.55 6.90 -6.54
C GLU A 116 -3.55 7.31 -8.01
N ALA A 117 -4.24 6.55 -8.88
CA ALA A 117 -4.38 6.88 -10.30
C ALA A 117 -5.01 8.26 -10.54
N HIS A 118 -5.84 8.71 -9.60
CA HIS A 118 -6.53 10.02 -9.64
C HIS A 118 -5.84 11.10 -8.78
N GLY A 119 -4.69 10.81 -8.21
CA GLY A 119 -3.93 11.75 -7.40
C GLY A 119 -3.65 13.07 -8.12
N ARG A 120 -3.66 14.20 -7.38
CA ARG A 120 -3.40 15.56 -7.91
C ARG A 120 -4.38 16.07 -8.98
N ARG A 121 -5.44 15.32 -9.35
CA ARG A 121 -6.46 15.78 -10.30
C ARG A 121 -7.40 16.79 -9.64
N ARG A 122 -7.90 17.75 -10.43
CA ARG A 122 -8.72 18.87 -9.93
C ARG A 122 -10.22 18.61 -10.00
N PHE A 123 -10.63 17.75 -10.91
CA PHE A 123 -12.04 17.41 -11.17
C PHE A 123 -12.23 15.90 -11.12
N VAL A 124 -13.33 15.44 -10.53
CA VAL A 124 -13.66 14.01 -10.41
C VAL A 124 -15.13 13.81 -10.74
N VAL A 125 -15.42 12.86 -11.58
CA VAL A 125 -16.77 12.35 -11.87
C VAL A 125 -16.81 10.90 -11.43
N ASN A 126 -17.67 10.57 -10.48
CA ASN A 126 -17.92 9.21 -10.03
C ASN A 126 -19.29 8.74 -10.51
N LEU A 127 -19.32 7.56 -11.07
CA LEU A 127 -20.51 6.85 -11.50
C LEU A 127 -20.53 5.47 -10.86
N ASP A 128 -21.70 4.91 -10.68
CA ASP A 128 -21.90 3.57 -10.09
C ASP A 128 -22.87 2.79 -10.99
N LEU A 129 -22.58 1.52 -11.21
CA LEU A 129 -23.46 0.67 -12.01
C LEU A 129 -24.58 0.11 -11.13
N GLN A 130 -25.82 0.34 -11.57
CA GLN A 130 -27.01 -0.18 -10.90
C GLN A 130 -27.05 -1.71 -11.04
N ASP A 131 -27.31 -2.41 -9.92
CA ASP A 131 -27.50 -3.86 -9.88
C ASP A 131 -26.43 -4.64 -10.66
N PHE A 132 -25.16 -4.27 -10.46
CA PHE A 132 -24.00 -4.70 -11.26
C PHE A 132 -23.98 -6.21 -11.50
N PHE A 133 -23.98 -7.05 -10.45
CA PHE A 133 -23.96 -8.51 -10.62
C PHE A 133 -25.27 -9.06 -11.21
N PRO A 134 -26.47 -8.64 -10.78
CA PRO A 134 -27.72 -9.08 -11.39
C PRO A 134 -27.88 -8.73 -12.87
N THR A 135 -27.27 -7.64 -13.36
CA THR A 135 -27.26 -7.30 -14.80
C THR A 135 -26.41 -8.26 -15.64
N ILE A 136 -25.52 -9.02 -15.03
CA ILE A 136 -24.69 -9.99 -15.72
C ILE A 136 -25.40 -11.35 -15.75
N THR A 137 -26.12 -11.57 -16.85
CA THR A 137 -26.91 -12.80 -17.03
C THR A 137 -26.05 -14.01 -17.40
N GLU A 138 -26.58 -15.21 -17.17
CA GLU A 138 -25.96 -16.49 -17.57
C GLU A 138 -25.63 -16.52 -19.08
N ASN A 139 -26.53 -15.98 -19.92
CA ASN A 139 -26.29 -15.86 -21.36
C ASN A 139 -25.11 -14.93 -21.69
N ARG A 140 -24.94 -13.83 -20.97
CA ARG A 140 -23.77 -12.93 -21.15
C ARG A 140 -22.47 -13.66 -20.77
N VAL A 141 -22.48 -14.45 -19.68
CA VAL A 141 -21.33 -15.27 -19.27
C VAL A 141 -21.00 -16.27 -20.35
N ARG A 142 -21.99 -17.07 -20.82
CA ARG A 142 -21.78 -18.03 -21.91
C ARG A 142 -21.25 -17.36 -23.17
N GLY A 143 -21.84 -16.21 -23.55
CA GLY A 143 -21.42 -15.46 -24.74
C GLY A 143 -19.96 -14.99 -24.68
N VAL A 144 -19.49 -14.48 -23.53
CA VAL A 144 -18.08 -14.07 -23.36
C VAL A 144 -17.15 -15.26 -23.43
N LEU A 145 -17.49 -16.40 -22.82
CA LEU A 145 -16.66 -17.62 -22.86
C LEU A 145 -16.52 -18.15 -24.30
N ARG A 146 -17.64 -18.18 -25.06
CA ARG A 146 -17.61 -18.54 -26.49
C ARG A 146 -16.78 -17.58 -27.33
N ALA A 147 -16.89 -16.30 -27.05
CA ALA A 147 -16.11 -15.27 -27.76
C ALA A 147 -14.60 -15.40 -27.49
N LEU A 148 -14.20 -15.99 -26.37
CA LEU A 148 -12.82 -16.33 -26.04
C LEU A 148 -12.34 -17.61 -26.78
N GLY A 149 -13.22 -18.35 -27.45
CA GLY A 149 -12.91 -19.59 -28.15
C GLY A 149 -13.14 -20.87 -27.33
N ILE A 150 -13.80 -20.73 -26.17
CA ILE A 150 -14.20 -21.91 -25.38
C ILE A 150 -15.39 -22.57 -26.07
N GLU A 151 -15.37 -23.90 -26.17
CA GLU A 151 -16.43 -24.71 -26.75
C GLU A 151 -17.77 -24.40 -26.08
N ASP A 152 -18.86 -24.39 -26.87
CA ASP A 152 -20.18 -23.97 -26.41
C ASP A 152 -20.71 -24.81 -25.24
N ARG A 153 -20.45 -26.14 -25.26
CA ARG A 153 -20.84 -27.03 -24.18
C ARG A 153 -20.10 -26.75 -22.88
N VAL A 154 -18.79 -26.49 -22.96
CA VAL A 154 -17.98 -26.07 -21.82
C VAL A 154 -18.42 -24.72 -21.29
N ALA A 155 -18.68 -23.76 -22.18
CA ALA A 155 -19.20 -22.44 -21.83
C ALA A 155 -20.55 -22.52 -21.11
N GLU A 156 -21.43 -23.42 -21.54
CA GLU A 156 -22.73 -23.71 -20.90
C GLU A 156 -22.52 -24.26 -19.49
N ILE A 157 -21.65 -25.26 -19.31
CA ILE A 157 -21.37 -25.87 -18.01
C ILE A 157 -20.82 -24.80 -17.03
N VAL A 158 -19.84 -24.04 -17.47
CA VAL A 158 -19.22 -23.00 -16.65
C VAL A 158 -20.25 -21.92 -16.28
N SER A 159 -21.02 -21.41 -17.24
CA SER A 159 -22.04 -20.36 -16.96
C SER A 159 -23.10 -20.84 -15.97
N ARG A 160 -23.59 -22.06 -16.12
CA ARG A 160 -24.58 -22.65 -15.20
C ARG A 160 -24.03 -22.90 -13.80
N LEU A 161 -22.78 -23.33 -13.66
CA LEU A 161 -22.15 -23.52 -12.34
C LEU A 161 -21.83 -22.21 -11.64
N CYS A 162 -21.65 -21.12 -12.38
CA CYS A 162 -21.27 -19.80 -11.83
C CYS A 162 -22.48 -18.88 -11.57
N CYS A 163 -23.63 -19.12 -12.19
CA CYS A 163 -24.82 -18.29 -12.09
C CYS A 163 -25.88 -18.90 -11.15
N PHE A 164 -26.61 -18.02 -10.48
CA PHE A 164 -27.76 -18.33 -9.65
C PHE A 164 -28.96 -17.54 -10.13
N ASN A 165 -30.11 -18.19 -10.30
CA ASN A 165 -31.32 -17.59 -10.85
C ASN A 165 -31.10 -16.83 -12.17
N GLY A 166 -30.20 -17.32 -13.04
CA GLY A 166 -29.95 -16.75 -14.35
C GLY A 166 -28.99 -15.56 -14.39
N TYR A 167 -28.34 -15.19 -13.28
CA TYR A 167 -27.35 -14.09 -13.19
C TYR A 167 -26.22 -14.37 -12.20
N LEU A 168 -25.14 -13.57 -12.24
CA LEU A 168 -24.03 -13.70 -11.31
C LEU A 168 -24.45 -13.35 -9.88
N PRO A 169 -24.24 -14.25 -8.90
CA PRO A 169 -24.59 -13.99 -7.50
C PRO A 169 -23.57 -13.06 -6.83
N GLN A 170 -24.06 -12.20 -5.93
CA GLN A 170 -23.19 -11.54 -4.96
C GLN A 170 -22.75 -12.54 -3.88
N GLY A 171 -21.49 -13.01 -3.95
CA GLY A 171 -20.94 -13.99 -3.02
C GLY A 171 -20.32 -15.21 -3.70
N GLY A 172 -20.51 -15.39 -5.01
CA GLY A 172 -19.88 -16.45 -5.79
C GLY A 172 -18.39 -16.20 -6.01
N PRO A 173 -17.50 -17.20 -5.82
CA PRO A 173 -16.06 -17.09 -6.07
C PRO A 173 -15.69 -16.69 -7.50
N THR A 174 -16.51 -17.02 -8.49
CA THR A 174 -16.29 -16.71 -9.92
C THR A 174 -16.87 -15.35 -10.32
N SER A 175 -17.81 -14.78 -9.54
CA SER A 175 -18.46 -13.52 -9.90
C SER A 175 -17.48 -12.36 -10.13
N PRO A 176 -16.40 -12.19 -9.33
CA PRO A 176 -15.40 -11.15 -9.53
C PRO A 176 -14.72 -11.23 -10.89
N ILE A 177 -14.19 -12.38 -11.26
CA ILE A 177 -13.43 -12.55 -12.51
C ILE A 177 -14.33 -12.46 -13.73
N LEU A 178 -15.51 -13.10 -13.70
CA LEU A 178 -16.47 -13.06 -14.79
C LEU A 178 -17.00 -11.65 -15.04
N SER A 179 -17.25 -10.88 -13.97
CA SER A 179 -17.66 -9.48 -14.12
C SER A 179 -16.59 -8.63 -14.81
N ASN A 180 -15.31 -8.85 -14.49
CA ASN A 180 -14.21 -8.17 -15.17
C ASN A 180 -14.09 -8.57 -16.65
N MET A 181 -14.28 -9.84 -16.98
CA MET A 181 -14.28 -10.32 -18.37
C MET A 181 -15.40 -9.67 -19.19
N ILE A 182 -16.60 -9.59 -18.63
CA ILE A 182 -17.77 -8.99 -19.29
C ILE A 182 -17.61 -7.48 -19.47
N CYS A 183 -17.03 -6.79 -18.51
CA CYS A 183 -16.77 -5.36 -18.58
C CYS A 183 -15.64 -4.97 -19.55
N TYR A 184 -14.96 -5.92 -20.18
CA TYR A 184 -13.81 -5.63 -21.04
C TYR A 184 -14.14 -4.67 -22.18
N ARG A 185 -15.30 -4.86 -22.84
CA ARG A 185 -15.80 -3.96 -23.91
C ARG A 185 -16.19 -2.60 -23.34
N LEU A 186 -16.91 -2.57 -22.22
CA LEU A 186 -17.24 -1.33 -21.52
C LEU A 186 -15.97 -0.53 -21.18
N ASP A 187 -14.94 -1.19 -20.61
CA ASP A 187 -13.67 -0.54 -20.30
C ASP A 187 -12.98 0.03 -21.57
N THR A 188 -13.13 -0.62 -22.73
CA THR A 188 -12.60 -0.10 -24.00
C THR A 188 -13.33 1.17 -24.45
N ASP A 189 -14.66 1.17 -24.36
CA ASP A 189 -15.47 2.31 -24.76
C ASP A 189 -15.26 3.49 -23.81
N LEU A 190 -15.21 3.24 -22.50
CA LEU A 190 -14.96 4.27 -21.49
C LEU A 190 -13.55 4.86 -21.57
N LEU A 191 -12.52 4.05 -21.90
CA LEU A 191 -11.18 4.55 -22.17
C LEU A 191 -11.13 5.49 -23.38
N ARG A 192 -11.90 5.18 -24.43
CA ARG A 192 -11.99 6.05 -25.61
C ARG A 192 -12.62 7.40 -25.25
N VAL A 193 -13.72 7.38 -24.49
CA VAL A 193 -14.37 8.59 -23.98
C VAL A 193 -13.43 9.36 -23.04
N ALA A 194 -12.74 8.70 -22.13
CA ALA A 194 -11.77 9.34 -21.24
C ALA A 194 -10.65 10.05 -22.02
N LYS A 195 -10.12 9.40 -23.07
CA LYS A 195 -9.08 9.97 -23.91
C LYS A 195 -9.56 11.24 -24.63
N SER A 196 -10.77 11.25 -25.21
CA SER A 196 -11.34 12.44 -25.85
C SER A 196 -11.58 13.58 -24.85
N ALA A 197 -11.95 13.25 -23.62
CA ALA A 197 -12.15 14.20 -22.52
C ALA A 197 -10.85 14.61 -21.78
N ARG A 198 -9.67 14.15 -22.22
CA ARG A 198 -8.39 14.33 -21.50
C ARG A 198 -8.46 13.97 -20.02
N ALA A 199 -9.24 12.91 -19.71
CA ALA A 199 -9.46 12.41 -18.38
C ALA A 199 -8.79 11.05 -18.14
N ILE A 200 -8.46 10.75 -16.90
CA ILE A 200 -8.12 9.40 -16.46
C ILE A 200 -9.42 8.69 -16.13
N TYR A 201 -9.54 7.45 -16.56
CA TYR A 201 -10.60 6.53 -16.25
C TYR A 201 -10.09 5.37 -15.43
N THR A 202 -10.81 5.00 -14.38
CA THR A 202 -10.63 3.72 -13.68
C THR A 202 -11.96 3.09 -13.28
N ARG A 203 -11.93 1.77 -13.04
CA ARG A 203 -13.08 1.01 -12.54
C ARG A 203 -12.67 0.12 -11.37
N TYR A 204 -13.44 0.20 -10.31
CA TYR A 204 -13.35 -0.69 -9.16
C TYR A 204 -14.69 -1.43 -8.96
N ALA A 205 -14.82 -2.62 -9.53
CA ALA A 205 -16.10 -3.36 -9.63
C ALA A 205 -17.17 -2.54 -10.37
N ASP A 206 -18.21 -2.11 -9.65
CA ASP A 206 -19.30 -1.24 -10.08
C ASP A 206 -18.97 0.26 -10.00
N ASP A 207 -17.98 0.65 -9.20
CA ASP A 207 -17.54 2.05 -9.08
C ASP A 207 -16.67 2.46 -10.27
N ILE A 208 -17.07 3.51 -10.97
CA ILE A 208 -16.38 4.10 -12.13
C ILE A 208 -15.99 5.53 -11.78
N SER A 209 -14.71 5.87 -12.03
CA SER A 209 -14.20 7.20 -11.77
C SER A 209 -13.50 7.77 -13.00
N PHE A 210 -13.84 9.03 -13.31
CA PHE A 210 -13.09 9.87 -14.26
C PHE A 210 -12.48 11.04 -13.52
N SER A 211 -11.27 11.44 -13.89
CA SER A 211 -10.65 12.63 -13.32
C SER A 211 -9.79 13.38 -14.32
N SER A 212 -9.71 14.71 -14.15
CA SER A 212 -8.99 15.59 -15.08
C SER A 212 -8.32 16.77 -14.36
N TYR A 213 -7.40 17.45 -15.02
CA TYR A 213 -6.84 18.72 -14.55
C TYR A 213 -7.72 19.90 -14.93
N GLN A 214 -8.31 19.86 -16.13
CA GLN A 214 -9.23 20.87 -16.64
C GLN A 214 -10.67 20.41 -16.43
N PRO A 215 -11.65 21.32 -16.42
CA PRO A 215 -13.05 20.95 -16.36
C PRO A 215 -13.40 19.92 -17.46
N PRO A 216 -13.99 18.77 -17.10
CA PRO A 216 -14.22 17.68 -18.05
C PRO A 216 -15.51 17.90 -18.86
N ALA A 217 -15.63 19.02 -19.57
CA ALA A 217 -16.83 19.39 -20.33
C ALA A 217 -17.26 18.29 -21.34
N ALA A 218 -16.29 17.62 -21.97
CA ALA A 218 -16.57 16.54 -22.93
C ALA A 218 -17.23 15.29 -22.32
N LEU A 219 -17.32 15.18 -21.00
CA LEU A 219 -18.08 14.12 -20.33
C LEU A 219 -19.56 14.47 -20.14
N PHE A 220 -19.98 15.71 -20.42
CA PHE A 220 -21.31 16.22 -20.20
C PHE A 220 -21.95 16.75 -21.48
N ASP A 221 -23.29 16.79 -21.48
CA ASP A 221 -24.10 17.34 -22.55
C ASP A 221 -24.41 18.81 -22.21
N GLY A 222 -23.71 19.74 -22.87
CA GLY A 222 -23.81 21.18 -22.60
C GLY A 222 -22.94 21.64 -21.43
N SER A 223 -23.54 22.12 -20.35
CA SER A 223 -22.82 22.69 -19.19
C SER A 223 -22.40 21.65 -18.15
N LEU A 224 -21.36 21.98 -17.39
CA LEU A 224 -20.96 21.16 -16.23
C LEU A 224 -22.08 21.15 -15.17
N PRO A 225 -22.34 20.02 -14.50
CA PRO A 225 -23.29 19.97 -13.39
C PRO A 225 -22.80 20.77 -12.19
N GLN A 226 -23.71 21.09 -11.29
CA GLN A 226 -23.33 21.60 -9.98
C GLN A 226 -22.54 20.55 -9.20
N VAL A 227 -21.63 21.00 -8.32
CA VAL A 227 -20.88 20.13 -7.41
C VAL A 227 -21.83 19.34 -6.52
N GLY A 228 -21.64 18.04 -6.47
CA GLY A 228 -22.51 17.13 -5.74
C GLY A 228 -23.14 16.05 -6.63
N ARG A 229 -24.32 15.61 -6.27
CA ARG A 229 -25.08 14.65 -7.07
C ARG A 229 -25.64 15.30 -8.31
N PHE A 230 -25.67 14.54 -9.40
CA PHE A 230 -26.27 15.01 -10.66
C PHE A 230 -27.02 13.87 -11.35
N SER A 231 -27.96 14.22 -12.27
CA SER A 231 -28.66 13.24 -13.10
C SER A 231 -27.73 12.68 -14.18
N PRO A 232 -27.67 11.35 -14.38
CA PRO A 232 -26.95 10.74 -15.50
C PRO A 232 -27.36 11.27 -16.88
N ASP A 233 -28.54 11.90 -17.01
CA ASP A 233 -29.00 12.50 -18.28
C ASP A 233 -28.13 13.68 -18.73
N LEU A 234 -27.41 14.31 -17.79
CA LEU A 234 -26.45 15.38 -18.07
C LEU A 234 -25.14 14.86 -18.69
N LEU A 235 -24.91 13.55 -18.70
CA LEU A 235 -23.71 12.97 -19.32
C LEU A 235 -23.81 13.07 -20.84
N ALA A 236 -22.65 13.23 -21.48
CA ALA A 236 -22.55 13.26 -22.95
C ALA A 236 -23.20 12.02 -23.59
N PRO A 237 -23.87 12.16 -24.74
CA PRO A 237 -24.53 11.05 -25.43
C PRO A 237 -23.59 9.86 -25.66
N THR A 238 -22.35 10.12 -26.04
CA THR A 238 -21.31 9.08 -26.25
C THR A 238 -21.03 8.26 -24.98
N LEU A 239 -21.07 8.91 -23.82
CA LEU A 239 -20.83 8.24 -22.55
C LEU A 239 -22.07 7.42 -22.14
N ARG A 240 -23.27 7.98 -22.27
CA ARG A 240 -24.53 7.26 -22.01
C ARG A 240 -24.68 6.02 -22.91
N GLU A 241 -24.37 6.16 -24.20
CA GLU A 241 -24.43 5.06 -25.16
C GLU A 241 -23.41 3.97 -24.85
N ALA A 242 -22.21 4.30 -24.37
CA ALA A 242 -21.22 3.32 -23.94
C ALA A 242 -21.77 2.39 -22.85
N PHE A 243 -22.52 2.90 -21.87
CA PHE A 243 -23.15 2.07 -20.85
C PHE A 243 -24.30 1.24 -21.43
N LYS A 244 -25.18 1.85 -22.20
CA LYS A 244 -26.35 1.20 -22.80
C LYS A 244 -25.94 0.08 -23.75
N ALA A 245 -24.98 0.32 -24.66
CA ALA A 245 -24.47 -0.67 -25.61
C ALA A 245 -23.78 -1.86 -24.93
N ASN A 246 -23.31 -1.70 -23.70
CA ASN A 246 -22.75 -2.75 -22.88
C ASN A 246 -23.75 -3.33 -21.87
N GLY A 247 -25.03 -2.96 -21.92
CA GLY A 247 -26.12 -3.49 -21.10
C GLY A 247 -25.97 -3.12 -19.61
N PHE A 248 -25.46 -1.93 -19.31
CA PHE A 248 -25.39 -1.41 -17.94
C PHE A 248 -26.17 -0.11 -17.80
N VAL A 249 -26.71 0.11 -16.60
CA VAL A 249 -27.44 1.32 -16.22
C VAL A 249 -26.65 2.04 -15.12
N ILE A 250 -26.55 3.37 -15.23
CA ILE A 250 -25.91 4.20 -14.21
C ILE A 250 -26.91 4.43 -13.08
N ASN A 251 -26.44 4.26 -11.85
CA ASN A 251 -27.24 4.54 -10.65
C ASN A 251 -27.36 6.06 -10.43
N SER A 252 -28.56 6.60 -10.62
CA SER A 252 -28.83 8.03 -10.49
C SER A 252 -28.56 8.59 -9.09
N ASP A 253 -28.78 7.78 -8.04
CA ASP A 253 -28.54 8.20 -6.66
C ASP A 253 -27.05 8.40 -6.32
N LYS A 254 -26.15 7.87 -7.16
CA LYS A 254 -24.72 7.81 -6.87
C LYS A 254 -23.84 8.58 -7.86
N ALA A 255 -24.39 9.09 -8.95
CA ALA A 255 -23.65 9.95 -9.87
C ALA A 255 -23.23 11.23 -9.15
N HIS A 256 -21.93 11.53 -9.12
CA HIS A 256 -21.37 12.62 -8.33
C HIS A 256 -20.25 13.35 -9.07
N TYR A 257 -20.33 14.68 -9.06
CA TYR A 257 -19.29 15.55 -9.59
C TYR A 257 -18.61 16.34 -8.50
N ALA A 258 -17.31 16.44 -8.56
CA ALA A 258 -16.47 17.23 -7.66
C ALA A 258 -15.47 18.08 -8.45
N ASP A 259 -15.35 19.34 -8.10
CA ASP A 259 -14.43 20.31 -8.69
C ASP A 259 -13.17 20.52 -7.83
N ARG A 260 -12.33 21.49 -8.22
CA ARG A 260 -11.08 21.84 -7.54
C ARG A 260 -11.27 22.32 -6.10
N ASN A 261 -12.42 22.95 -5.78
CA ASN A 261 -12.70 23.55 -4.48
C ASN A 261 -13.44 22.60 -3.55
N SER A 262 -13.96 21.49 -4.08
CA SER A 262 -14.77 20.53 -3.34
C SER A 262 -13.97 19.32 -2.85
N ARG A 263 -14.64 18.46 -2.10
CA ARG A 263 -14.07 17.19 -1.61
C ARG A 263 -14.09 16.14 -2.72
N ARG A 264 -12.91 15.77 -3.21
CA ARG A 264 -12.72 14.74 -4.23
C ARG A 264 -12.49 13.39 -3.59
N ILE A 265 -13.32 12.43 -3.95
CA ILE A 265 -13.30 11.06 -3.41
C ILE A 265 -13.28 10.09 -4.57
N VAL A 266 -12.49 9.03 -4.46
CA VAL A 266 -12.47 7.88 -5.37
C VAL A 266 -12.56 6.62 -4.53
N THR A 267 -13.56 5.76 -4.76
CA THR A 267 -13.79 4.53 -3.97
C THR A 267 -13.69 4.73 -2.45
N GLY A 268 -14.28 5.85 -1.95
CA GLY A 268 -14.27 6.17 -0.52
C GLY A 268 -12.99 6.83 0.01
N VAL A 269 -11.94 6.94 -0.81
CA VAL A 269 -10.66 7.56 -0.45
C VAL A 269 -10.62 9.02 -0.90
N LYS A 270 -10.29 9.94 0.01
CA LYS A 270 -10.11 11.35 -0.31
C LYS A 270 -8.77 11.59 -0.98
N ILE A 271 -8.75 12.35 -2.11
CA ILE A 271 -7.56 12.57 -2.94
C ILE A 271 -7.13 14.04 -3.07
N ASN A 272 -7.63 14.95 -2.23
CA ASN A 272 -7.40 16.40 -2.37
C ASN A 272 -5.92 16.83 -2.21
N ALA A 273 -5.25 16.30 -1.18
CA ALA A 273 -3.86 16.59 -0.86
C ALA A 273 -3.17 15.29 -0.39
N GLY A 274 -3.00 14.35 -1.34
CA GLY A 274 -2.61 13.00 -1.03
C GLY A 274 -3.80 12.13 -0.59
N LEU A 275 -3.56 10.83 -0.41
CA LEU A 275 -4.59 9.88 0.01
C LEU A 275 -4.95 10.08 1.48
N ASN A 276 -6.23 10.12 1.77
CA ASN A 276 -6.73 10.30 3.13
C ASN A 276 -8.10 9.66 3.32
N VAL A 277 -8.49 9.48 4.57
CA VAL A 277 -9.84 9.07 4.96
C VAL A 277 -10.73 10.29 5.26
N ASP A 278 -12.02 10.08 5.40
CA ASP A 278 -12.94 11.09 5.91
C ASP A 278 -12.54 11.51 7.34
N ARG A 279 -12.66 12.79 7.68
CA ARG A 279 -12.40 13.30 9.03
C ARG A 279 -13.25 12.58 10.10
N ARG A 280 -14.48 12.20 9.77
CA ARG A 280 -15.37 11.43 10.65
C ARG A 280 -14.79 10.07 11.00
N PHE A 281 -14.08 9.45 10.07
CA PHE A 281 -13.43 8.15 10.29
C PHE A 281 -12.37 8.25 11.40
N VAL A 282 -11.48 9.24 11.34
CA VAL A 282 -10.46 9.49 12.37
C VAL A 282 -11.09 9.92 13.70
N ARG A 283 -12.11 10.79 13.66
CA ARG A 283 -12.86 11.20 14.87
C ARG A 283 -13.47 10.01 15.59
N HIS A 284 -14.04 9.06 14.85
CA HIS A 284 -14.61 7.85 15.44
C HIS A 284 -13.55 6.98 16.12
N ILE A 285 -12.36 6.82 15.51
CA ILE A 285 -11.23 6.10 16.14
C ILE A 285 -10.84 6.80 17.45
N ARG A 286 -10.65 8.13 17.42
CA ARG A 286 -10.30 8.92 18.60
C ARG A 286 -11.35 8.81 19.70
N ALA A 287 -12.63 8.83 19.36
CA ALA A 287 -13.72 8.70 20.32
C ALA A 287 -13.74 7.31 20.99
N LEU A 288 -13.46 6.24 20.25
CA LEU A 288 -13.36 4.90 20.82
C LEU A 288 -12.14 4.75 21.73
N LEU A 289 -10.96 5.25 21.32
CA LEU A 289 -9.76 5.26 22.16
C LEU A 289 -10.02 6.06 23.46
N HIS A 290 -10.59 7.24 23.35
CA HIS A 290 -10.95 8.05 24.52
C HIS A 290 -11.97 7.36 25.43
N SER A 291 -12.94 6.64 24.86
CA SER A 291 -13.89 5.85 25.67
C SER A 291 -13.19 4.78 26.49
N ILE A 292 -12.14 4.15 25.94
CA ILE A 292 -11.34 3.14 26.66
C ILE A 292 -10.52 3.82 27.77
N GLU A 293 -9.90 4.95 27.49
CA GLU A 293 -9.09 5.71 28.45
C GLU A 293 -9.92 6.21 29.65
N MET A 294 -11.16 6.63 29.40
CA MET A 294 -12.02 7.19 30.45
C MET A 294 -12.82 6.13 31.23
N LEU A 295 -13.26 5.08 30.58
CA LEU A 295 -14.18 4.09 31.18
C LEU A 295 -13.51 2.75 31.51
N GLY A 296 -12.29 2.53 31.04
CA GLY A 296 -11.65 1.22 31.03
C GLY A 296 -12.15 0.34 29.89
N LEU A 297 -11.39 -0.75 29.62
CA LEU A 297 -11.63 -1.61 28.45
C LEU A 297 -12.98 -2.33 28.51
N ALA A 298 -13.37 -2.86 29.68
CA ALA A 298 -14.60 -3.64 29.86
C ALA A 298 -15.86 -2.80 29.56
N ALA A 299 -15.99 -1.64 30.22
CA ALA A 299 -17.14 -0.74 30.02
C ALA A 299 -17.17 -0.14 28.60
N ALA A 300 -16.02 0.15 28.02
CA ALA A 300 -15.93 0.63 26.63
C ALA A 300 -16.36 -0.45 25.63
N GLN A 301 -16.02 -1.73 25.88
CA GLN A 301 -16.46 -2.86 25.07
C GLN A 301 -17.98 -3.05 25.14
N GLU A 302 -18.57 -2.98 26.33
CA GLU A 302 -20.02 -3.07 26.51
C GLU A 302 -20.75 -1.92 25.77
N LYS A 303 -20.29 -0.70 25.94
CA LYS A 303 -20.82 0.48 25.24
C LYS A 303 -20.70 0.37 23.73
N TYR A 304 -19.59 -0.21 23.24
CA TYR A 304 -19.37 -0.47 21.80
C TYR A 304 -20.38 -1.51 21.29
N ALA A 305 -20.55 -2.61 22.00
CA ALA A 305 -21.51 -3.66 21.63
C ALA A 305 -22.96 -3.15 21.70
N GLY A 306 -23.34 -2.39 22.72
CA GLY A 306 -24.66 -1.78 22.87
C GLY A 306 -25.03 -0.78 21.75
N LYS A 307 -24.02 -0.21 21.06
CA LYS A 307 -24.21 0.62 19.85
C LYS A 307 -24.18 -0.17 18.54
N GLY A 308 -24.30 -1.49 18.60
CA GLY A 308 -24.30 -2.37 17.43
C GLY A 308 -22.90 -2.72 16.90
N GLY A 309 -21.85 -2.49 17.69
CA GLY A 309 -20.49 -2.90 17.34
C GLY A 309 -20.37 -4.43 17.32
N ARG A 310 -19.74 -4.97 16.28
CA ARG A 310 -19.51 -6.42 16.11
C ARG A 310 -18.09 -6.80 16.50
N GLY A 311 -17.93 -7.90 17.22
CA GLY A 311 -16.64 -8.39 17.68
C GLY A 311 -16.02 -7.52 18.77
N THR A 312 -14.70 -7.55 18.91
CA THR A 312 -13.99 -6.78 19.94
C THR A 312 -13.66 -5.36 19.48
N ILE A 313 -13.77 -4.39 20.40
CA ILE A 313 -13.36 -3.00 20.16
C ILE A 313 -11.88 -2.92 19.76
N ALA A 314 -11.03 -3.82 20.30
CA ALA A 314 -9.61 -3.95 19.95
C ALA A 314 -9.41 -4.29 18.47
N ALA A 315 -10.06 -5.36 17.98
CA ALA A 315 -9.96 -5.76 16.58
C ALA A 315 -10.50 -4.67 15.62
N HIS A 316 -11.60 -4.03 16.00
CA HIS A 316 -12.20 -2.93 15.25
C HIS A 316 -11.26 -1.71 15.14
N LEU A 317 -10.69 -1.27 16.28
CA LEU A 317 -9.74 -0.16 16.32
C LEU A 317 -8.49 -0.49 15.51
N ARG A 318 -7.89 -1.68 15.72
CA ARG A 318 -6.72 -2.14 14.99
C ARG A 318 -6.96 -2.09 13.48
N GLY A 319 -8.06 -2.68 13.00
CA GLY A 319 -8.41 -2.66 11.58
C GLY A 319 -8.55 -1.24 11.01
N LYS A 320 -9.19 -0.34 11.75
CA LYS A 320 -9.35 1.06 11.32
C LYS A 320 -8.03 1.84 11.32
N ILE A 321 -7.20 1.71 12.34
CA ILE A 321 -5.90 2.40 12.40
C ILE A 321 -4.97 1.88 11.31
N THR A 322 -4.91 0.56 11.12
CA THR A 322 -4.14 -0.07 10.03
C THR A 322 -4.61 0.42 8.66
N TYR A 323 -5.92 0.57 8.44
CA TYR A 323 -6.45 1.12 7.20
C TYR A 323 -6.03 2.58 6.95
N VAL A 324 -6.03 3.43 8.00
CA VAL A 324 -5.50 4.81 7.88
C VAL A 324 -4.01 4.77 7.51
N GLY A 325 -3.23 3.90 8.16
CA GLY A 325 -1.80 3.69 7.86
C GLY A 325 -1.55 3.16 6.45
N TYR A 326 -2.40 2.26 5.97
CA TYR A 326 -2.34 1.75 4.60
C TYR A 326 -2.50 2.85 3.55
N LEU A 327 -3.38 3.83 3.80
CA LEU A 327 -3.62 4.95 2.87
C LEU A 327 -2.56 6.05 2.99
N LYS A 328 -2.19 6.45 4.21
CA LYS A 328 -1.35 7.62 4.49
C LYS A 328 0.14 7.30 4.68
N GLY A 329 0.46 6.04 4.88
CA GLY A 329 1.80 5.58 5.28
C GLY A 329 1.95 5.43 6.79
N SER A 330 2.84 4.54 7.20
CA SER A 330 3.11 4.21 8.61
C SER A 330 3.83 5.33 9.38
N THR A 331 4.46 6.26 8.67
CA THR A 331 5.16 7.42 9.23
C THR A 331 4.27 8.65 9.40
N ASP A 332 3.01 8.62 8.91
CA ASP A 332 2.09 9.76 9.07
C ASP A 332 1.82 10.06 10.56
N PRO A 333 1.92 11.33 10.99
CA PRO A 333 1.77 11.72 12.40
C PRO A 333 0.43 11.31 13.03
N VAL A 334 -0.66 11.34 12.25
CA VAL A 334 -1.99 10.92 12.73
C VAL A 334 -2.01 9.43 12.99
N VAL A 335 -1.44 8.64 12.07
CA VAL A 335 -1.34 7.17 12.21
C VAL A 335 -0.52 6.83 13.45
N ARG A 336 0.63 7.46 13.62
CA ARG A 336 1.54 7.24 14.76
C ARG A 336 0.86 7.56 16.08
N THR A 337 0.20 8.72 16.19
CA THR A 337 -0.54 9.11 17.40
C THR A 337 -1.65 8.09 17.74
N LEU A 338 -2.44 7.66 16.75
CA LEU A 338 -3.51 6.69 16.97
C LEU A 338 -2.97 5.32 17.37
N ALA A 339 -1.91 4.86 16.72
CA ALA A 339 -1.28 3.57 17.01
C ALA A 339 -0.58 3.58 18.37
N SER A 340 0.10 4.67 18.75
CA SER A 340 0.70 4.82 20.09
C SER A 340 -0.35 4.70 21.20
N ARG A 341 -1.47 5.44 21.08
CA ARG A 341 -2.58 5.35 22.05
C ARG A 341 -3.18 3.94 22.11
N TYR A 342 -3.36 3.28 20.96
CA TYR A 342 -3.81 1.91 20.89
C TYR A 342 -2.84 0.96 21.61
N ASN A 343 -1.54 1.08 21.35
CA ASN A 343 -0.50 0.22 21.90
C ASN A 343 -0.36 0.34 23.43
N GLN A 344 -0.64 1.53 24.01
CA GLN A 344 -0.66 1.72 25.47
C GLN A 344 -1.67 0.81 26.17
N THR A 345 -2.83 0.57 25.53
CA THR A 345 -3.88 -0.29 26.09
C THR A 345 -3.71 -1.76 25.68
N PHE A 346 -3.28 -2.01 24.45
CA PHE A 346 -3.24 -3.36 23.85
C PHE A 346 -1.80 -3.86 23.65
N ILE A 347 -1.06 -3.98 24.77
CA ILE A 347 0.38 -4.31 24.80
C ILE A 347 0.66 -5.69 24.17
N ALA A 348 -0.22 -6.68 24.35
CA ALA A 348 -0.04 -8.04 23.84
C ALA A 348 -0.07 -8.12 22.29
N HIS A 349 -0.75 -7.19 21.63
CA HIS A 349 -0.93 -7.18 20.19
C HIS A 349 -0.75 -5.78 19.60
N PRO A 350 0.44 -5.17 19.69
CA PRO A 350 0.65 -3.80 19.26
C PRO A 350 0.55 -3.66 17.73
N ILE A 351 0.22 -2.47 17.28
CA ILE A 351 0.36 -2.06 15.88
C ILE A 351 1.85 -1.71 15.67
N LYS A 352 2.52 -2.49 14.83
CA LYS A 352 3.92 -2.21 14.47
C LYS A 352 3.99 -0.93 13.65
N LEU A 353 4.78 0.02 14.10
CA LEU A 353 5.09 1.26 13.39
C LEU A 353 6.48 1.14 12.77
N THR A 354 6.60 1.56 11.52
CA THR A 354 7.92 1.73 10.90
C THR A 354 8.59 2.93 11.55
N PRO A 355 9.81 2.82 12.06
CA PRO A 355 10.54 3.95 12.61
C PRO A 355 10.69 5.06 11.56
N THR A 356 10.58 6.31 11.96
CA THR A 356 10.90 7.45 11.09
C THR A 356 12.41 7.51 10.86
N LEU A 357 12.86 8.26 9.85
CA LEU A 357 14.29 8.47 9.62
C LEU A 357 14.97 9.11 10.84
N GLU A 358 14.30 10.01 11.53
CA GLU A 358 14.78 10.61 12.78
C GLU A 358 14.94 9.53 13.86
N GLU A 359 13.91 8.73 14.14
CA GLU A 359 13.98 7.63 15.10
C GLU A 359 15.02 6.56 14.74
N GLN A 360 15.25 6.31 13.44
CA GLN A 360 16.32 5.41 12.99
C GLN A 360 17.68 5.97 13.32
N ARG A 361 17.92 7.27 13.06
CA ARG A 361 19.17 7.97 13.38
C ARG A 361 19.41 8.06 14.88
N ASP A 362 18.38 8.45 15.64
CA ASP A 362 18.44 8.51 17.12
C ASP A 362 18.79 7.16 17.75
N ARG A 363 18.43 6.05 17.10
CA ARG A 363 18.75 4.69 17.58
C ARG A 363 20.04 4.15 17.00
N ALA A 364 20.56 4.74 15.93
CA ALA A 364 21.78 4.29 15.28
C ALA A 364 23.04 4.92 15.87
N VAL A 365 22.95 6.14 16.43
CA VAL A 365 24.10 6.88 16.95
C VAL A 365 24.05 6.91 18.47
N TRP A 366 25.08 6.42 19.11
CA TRP A 366 25.18 6.28 20.56
C TRP A 366 26.34 7.10 21.13
N VAL A 367 26.35 7.29 22.45
CA VAL A 367 27.41 8.00 23.16
C VAL A 367 28.42 6.99 23.66
N VAL A 368 29.70 7.30 23.46
CA VAL A 368 30.85 6.56 24.05
C VAL A 368 31.39 7.34 25.22
N ASP A 369 31.43 6.73 26.40
CA ASP A 369 32.05 7.31 27.59
C ASP A 369 33.57 7.03 27.59
N GLN A 370 34.35 8.09 27.78
CA GLN A 370 35.83 8.07 27.78
C GLN A 370 36.43 8.44 29.14
N LEU A 371 35.72 8.20 30.24
CA LEU A 371 36.09 8.56 31.61
C LEU A 371 36.00 10.06 31.92
N ASP A 372 36.58 10.94 31.08
CA ASP A 372 36.54 12.40 31.25
C ASP A 372 35.90 13.16 30.08
N GLN A 373 35.59 12.45 29.02
CA GLN A 373 35.04 13.03 27.79
C GLN A 373 34.03 12.06 27.14
N TYR A 374 33.17 12.61 26.30
CA TYR A 374 32.23 11.82 25.52
C TYR A 374 32.60 11.84 24.05
N GLY A 375 32.43 10.70 23.38
CA GLY A 375 32.48 10.54 21.93
C GLY A 375 31.15 10.03 21.40
N SER A 376 31.12 9.78 20.10
CA SER A 376 29.95 9.17 19.41
C SER A 376 30.37 7.85 18.77
N ALA A 377 29.42 6.94 18.65
CA ALA A 377 29.57 5.70 17.88
C ALA A 377 28.26 5.47 17.08
N PHE A 378 28.33 4.67 16.05
CA PHE A 378 27.14 4.33 15.29
C PHE A 378 27.16 2.90 14.77
N PHE A 379 25.97 2.32 14.61
CA PHE A 379 25.79 0.99 14.05
C PHE A 379 25.78 1.05 12.52
N LEU A 380 26.74 0.37 11.90
CA LEU A 380 26.87 0.25 10.44
C LEU A 380 26.55 -1.18 10.02
N LYS A 381 25.61 -1.33 9.11
CA LYS A 381 25.14 -2.61 8.60
C LYS A 381 26.28 -3.44 8.01
N GLY A 382 26.38 -4.70 8.44
CA GLY A 382 27.42 -5.63 8.00
C GLY A 382 28.81 -5.39 8.63
N VAL A 383 28.97 -4.38 9.49
CA VAL A 383 30.21 -4.07 10.19
C VAL A 383 30.05 -4.17 11.71
N GLY A 384 28.98 -3.61 12.24
CA GLY A 384 28.68 -3.52 13.66
C GLY A 384 28.83 -2.09 14.18
N LEU A 385 29.27 -1.94 15.42
CA LEU A 385 29.38 -0.64 16.07
C LEU A 385 30.74 0.02 15.75
N VAL A 386 30.72 1.17 15.12
CA VAL A 386 31.90 1.92 14.63
C VAL A 386 32.06 3.20 15.42
N THR A 387 33.29 3.55 15.78
CA THR A 387 33.67 4.82 16.38
C THR A 387 35.09 5.26 15.90
N ALA A 388 35.56 6.41 16.34
CA ALA A 388 36.93 6.84 16.13
C ALA A 388 37.89 6.13 17.13
N ALA A 389 39.12 5.78 16.69
CA ALA A 389 40.09 5.07 17.53
C ALA A 389 40.48 5.85 18.79
N HIS A 390 40.60 7.18 18.67
CA HIS A 390 40.92 8.02 19.83
C HIS A 390 39.80 8.05 20.88
N CYS A 391 38.55 7.74 20.51
CA CYS A 391 37.43 7.62 21.45
C CYS A 391 37.53 6.38 22.36
N VAL A 392 38.37 5.42 22.03
CA VAL A 392 38.58 4.18 22.79
C VAL A 392 40.08 3.93 23.06
N HIS A 393 40.89 5.00 23.01
CA HIS A 393 42.34 4.88 23.20
C HIS A 393 42.66 4.41 24.62
N GLY A 394 43.48 3.35 24.73
CA GLY A 394 43.87 2.75 26.00
C GLY A 394 42.79 1.93 26.70
N LEU A 395 41.66 1.69 26.07
CA LEU A 395 40.55 0.89 26.61
C LEU A 395 40.49 -0.48 25.93
N ASP A 396 40.31 -1.54 26.72
CA ASP A 396 39.92 -2.87 26.22
C ASP A 396 38.40 -2.97 26.05
N ASP A 397 37.64 -2.29 26.92
CA ASP A 397 36.19 -2.20 26.93
C ASP A 397 35.77 -0.72 26.94
N ALA A 398 34.83 -0.35 26.07
CA ALA A 398 34.19 0.97 26.06
C ALA A 398 32.85 0.92 26.78
N GLU A 399 32.49 1.96 27.50
CA GLU A 399 31.12 2.13 28.03
C GLU A 399 30.29 2.93 27.06
N LEU A 400 29.10 2.39 26.73
CA LEU A 400 28.16 3.00 25.81
C LEU A 400 26.92 3.45 26.55
N LEU A 401 26.48 4.66 26.28
CA LEU A 401 25.23 5.20 26.84
C LEU A 401 24.12 5.19 25.79
N HIS A 402 22.98 4.62 26.17
CA HIS A 402 21.82 4.61 25.29
C HIS A 402 21.23 6.02 25.20
N PRO A 403 21.09 6.61 23.99
CA PRO A 403 20.71 8.02 23.83
C PRO A 403 19.34 8.37 24.43
N SER A 404 18.39 7.44 24.41
CA SER A 404 17.05 7.66 24.98
C SER A 404 16.86 7.13 26.40
N LYS A 405 17.88 6.45 26.97
CA LYS A 405 17.83 5.80 28.28
C LYS A 405 19.17 6.02 29.00
N HIS A 406 19.50 7.26 29.31
CA HIS A 406 20.81 7.67 29.83
C HIS A 406 21.22 7.03 31.17
N THR A 407 20.33 6.29 31.82
CA THR A 407 20.65 5.45 32.98
C THR A 407 21.03 4.02 32.60
N THR A 408 20.93 3.67 31.30
CA THR A 408 21.27 2.34 30.81
C THR A 408 22.61 2.41 30.06
N THR A 409 23.61 1.71 30.61
CA THR A 409 24.92 1.59 30.01
C THR A 409 25.13 0.17 29.49
N PHE A 410 25.96 0.03 28.47
CA PHE A 410 26.39 -1.23 27.89
C PHE A 410 27.90 -1.23 27.77
N LYS A 411 28.54 -2.33 28.15
CA LYS A 411 29.97 -2.53 27.91
C LYS A 411 30.17 -3.17 26.55
N ALA A 412 31.03 -2.59 25.75
CA ALA A 412 31.41 -3.04 24.42
C ALA A 412 32.90 -3.26 24.32
N LYS A 413 33.32 -4.49 24.04
CA LYS A 413 34.74 -4.82 23.86
C LYS A 413 35.26 -4.20 22.57
N VAL A 414 36.48 -3.67 22.59
CA VAL A 414 37.18 -3.20 21.38
C VAL A 414 37.65 -4.41 20.57
N LEU A 415 37.01 -4.67 19.43
CA LEU A 415 37.33 -5.81 18.55
C LEU A 415 38.54 -5.55 17.64
N LYS A 416 38.54 -4.35 17.01
CA LYS A 416 39.62 -3.89 16.13
C LYS A 416 39.81 -2.40 16.32
N ARG A 417 41.07 -1.95 16.24
CA ARG A 417 41.47 -0.53 16.30
C ARG A 417 42.59 -0.25 15.33
N ASP A 418 42.51 0.86 14.64
CA ASP A 418 43.53 1.39 13.76
C ASP A 418 43.74 2.88 14.07
N ASP A 419 44.81 3.19 14.80
CA ASP A 419 45.15 4.56 15.22
C ASP A 419 45.57 5.42 14.02
N HIS A 420 46.08 4.82 12.93
CA HIS A 420 46.51 5.55 11.74
C HIS A 420 45.30 6.07 10.95
N ARG A 421 44.26 5.23 10.77
CA ARG A 421 43.01 5.61 10.14
C ARG A 421 42.09 6.35 11.09
N ASP A 422 42.33 6.22 12.38
CA ASP A 422 41.49 6.66 13.51
C ASP A 422 40.12 6.01 13.45
N LEU A 423 40.10 4.69 13.38
CA LEU A 423 38.86 3.89 13.31
C LEU A 423 38.92 2.78 14.37
N ALA A 424 37.78 2.50 15.00
CA ALA A 424 37.63 1.36 15.89
C ALA A 424 36.24 0.68 15.65
N ILE A 425 36.24 -0.63 15.90
CA ILE A 425 35.04 -1.47 15.85
C ILE A 425 34.81 -2.10 17.22
N LEU A 426 33.62 -1.96 17.73
CA LEU A 426 33.25 -2.43 19.05
C LEU A 426 32.28 -3.63 18.94
N ASP A 427 32.39 -4.55 19.90
CA ASP A 427 31.42 -5.63 20.05
C ASP A 427 30.07 -5.09 20.54
N HIS A 428 29.02 -5.45 19.85
CA HIS A 428 27.64 -5.07 20.22
C HIS A 428 26.75 -6.30 20.55
N SER A 429 27.39 -7.46 20.74
CA SER A 429 26.65 -8.72 21.00
C SER A 429 25.82 -8.69 22.28
N THR A 430 26.17 -7.86 23.24
CA THR A 430 25.43 -7.65 24.50
C THR A 430 24.20 -6.72 24.33
N ILE A 431 24.11 -5.99 23.21
CA ILE A 431 23.06 -5.01 22.95
C ILE A 431 21.90 -5.69 22.21
N PRO A 432 20.67 -5.70 22.77
CA PRO A 432 19.54 -6.29 22.08
C PRO A 432 19.28 -5.58 20.73
N ALA A 433 19.03 -6.34 19.67
CA ALA A 433 18.74 -5.80 18.32
C ALA A 433 17.50 -4.86 18.28
N THR A 434 16.67 -4.87 19.30
CA THR A 434 15.54 -3.94 19.45
C THR A 434 15.93 -2.55 19.93
N GLU A 435 17.14 -2.38 20.48
CA GLU A 435 17.59 -1.11 21.05
C GLU A 435 18.32 -0.23 20.04
N TYR A 436 18.89 -0.79 18.98
CA TYR A 436 19.64 -0.03 17.96
C TYR A 436 19.04 -0.16 16.56
N PHE A 437 19.54 0.65 15.65
CA PHE A 437 19.27 0.60 14.21
C PHE A 437 20.58 0.69 13.43
N GLU A 438 20.73 -0.12 12.39
CA GLU A 438 21.94 -0.11 11.56
C GLU A 438 21.76 0.84 10.37
N LEU A 439 22.72 1.76 10.18
CA LEU A 439 22.80 2.62 9.01
C LEU A 439 23.40 1.87 7.82
N GLU A 440 22.98 2.21 6.62
CA GLU A 440 23.57 1.69 5.39
C GLU A 440 24.81 2.50 5.02
N GLY A 441 25.87 1.83 4.57
CA GLY A 441 27.03 2.50 3.98
C GLY A 441 26.77 2.98 2.55
N ALA A 442 27.32 4.12 2.17
CA ALA A 442 27.21 4.63 0.82
C ALA A 442 27.97 3.76 -0.18
N VAL A 443 27.33 3.46 -1.32
CA VAL A 443 27.95 2.75 -2.44
C VAL A 443 28.69 3.71 -3.38
N GLN A 444 28.19 4.95 -3.49
CA GLN A 444 28.76 5.98 -4.35
C GLN A 444 29.72 6.89 -3.55
N GLU A 445 30.80 7.32 -4.22
CA GLU A 445 31.70 8.33 -3.67
C GLU A 445 31.01 9.68 -3.59
N VAL A 446 31.32 10.43 -2.54
CA VAL A 446 30.93 11.83 -2.46
C VAL A 446 31.89 12.69 -3.27
N ALA A 447 31.36 13.78 -3.84
CA ALA A 447 32.11 14.79 -4.55
C ALA A 447 32.14 16.11 -3.76
N VAL A 448 33.09 16.97 -4.10
CA VAL A 448 33.13 18.34 -3.54
C VAL A 448 31.86 19.09 -3.96
N GLY A 449 31.21 19.69 -3.00
CA GLY A 449 29.92 20.36 -3.15
C GLY A 449 28.69 19.53 -2.79
N ASP A 450 28.83 18.20 -2.59
CA ASP A 450 27.72 17.35 -2.17
C ASP A 450 27.21 17.74 -0.78
N GLU A 451 25.89 17.74 -0.62
CA GLU A 451 25.24 17.96 0.67
C GLU A 451 25.44 16.75 1.58
N VAL A 452 25.88 17.02 2.80
CA VAL A 452 26.10 16.00 3.84
C VAL A 452 25.63 16.51 5.20
N VAL A 453 25.29 15.59 6.10
CA VAL A 453 24.88 15.91 7.47
C VAL A 453 25.75 15.12 8.44
N ALA A 454 26.41 15.81 9.37
CA ALA A 454 27.16 15.21 10.47
C ALA A 454 26.24 14.96 11.67
N PHE A 455 26.37 13.79 12.30
CA PHE A 455 25.61 13.40 13.48
C PHE A 455 26.54 13.05 14.63
N GLY A 456 26.13 13.40 15.86
CA GLY A 456 26.87 13.07 17.06
C GLY A 456 26.35 13.82 18.29
N TYR A 457 27.08 13.71 19.41
CA TYR A 457 26.70 14.27 20.70
C TYR A 457 27.73 15.29 21.17
N PRO A 458 27.73 16.55 20.66
CA PRO A 458 28.67 17.59 21.07
C PRO A 458 28.48 17.93 22.55
N HIS A 459 29.57 17.87 23.36
CA HIS A 459 29.55 18.17 24.79
C HIS A 459 28.38 17.54 25.56
N TRP A 460 28.12 16.26 25.27
CA TRP A 460 26.91 15.57 25.72
C TRP A 460 26.66 15.69 27.22
N ALA A 461 25.39 15.91 27.57
CA ALA A 461 24.86 15.81 28.92
C ALA A 461 23.59 14.94 28.95
N PRO A 462 23.28 14.27 30.09
CA PRO A 462 22.09 13.45 30.22
C PRO A 462 20.82 14.21 29.84
N GLY A 463 20.08 13.71 28.82
CA GLY A 463 18.89 14.34 28.28
C GLY A 463 19.09 15.03 26.93
N ASP A 464 20.32 15.16 26.46
CA ASP A 464 20.59 15.69 25.13
C ASP A 464 20.10 14.74 24.04
N ARG A 465 19.62 15.32 22.95
CA ARG A 465 19.23 14.62 21.73
C ARG A 465 20.38 14.59 20.74
N LEU A 466 20.28 13.66 19.80
CA LEU A 466 21.22 13.57 18.68
C LEU A 466 21.30 14.91 17.94
N ASN A 467 22.49 15.48 17.90
CA ASN A 467 22.77 16.71 17.16
C ASN A 467 22.98 16.37 15.67
N GLN A 468 22.43 17.20 14.80
CA GLN A 468 22.59 17.09 13.36
C GLN A 468 23.05 18.41 12.78
N ARG A 469 24.16 18.37 12.02
CA ARG A 469 24.77 19.56 11.42
C ARG A 469 24.82 19.41 9.90
N PRO A 470 23.93 20.07 9.17
CA PRO A 470 23.96 20.09 7.70
C PRO A 470 25.15 20.92 7.20
N GLY A 471 25.70 20.53 6.06
CA GLY A 471 26.77 21.21 5.36
C GLY A 471 27.08 20.54 4.05
N HIS A 472 28.28 20.79 3.51
CA HIS A 472 28.72 20.27 2.22
C HIS A 472 30.14 19.72 2.34
N VAL A 473 30.50 18.83 1.42
CA VAL A 473 31.89 18.41 1.23
C VAL A 473 32.67 19.59 0.64
N SER A 474 33.69 20.10 1.38
CA SER A 474 34.52 21.22 0.91
C SER A 474 35.79 20.73 0.20
N LEU A 475 36.32 19.58 0.60
CA LEU A 475 37.54 19.01 0.03
C LEU A 475 37.62 17.51 0.26
N LEU A 476 38.19 16.80 -0.71
CA LEU A 476 38.61 15.39 -0.57
C LEU A 476 40.14 15.37 -0.61
N THR A 477 40.77 14.90 0.45
CA THR A 477 42.23 14.97 0.58
C THR A 477 42.80 13.74 1.29
N PRO A 478 43.95 13.21 0.85
CA PRO A 478 44.70 12.27 1.65
C PRO A 478 45.47 13.03 2.76
N LYS A 479 45.31 12.59 4.01
CA LYS A 479 46.15 13.06 5.14
C LYS A 479 46.90 11.86 5.67
N SER A 480 48.23 11.91 5.62
CA SER A 480 49.10 10.78 6.01
C SER A 480 48.75 9.47 5.29
N GLY A 481 48.37 9.53 4.00
CA GLY A 481 47.97 8.35 3.24
C GLY A 481 46.53 7.83 3.46
N VAL A 482 45.79 8.43 4.38
CA VAL A 482 44.40 8.08 4.68
C VAL A 482 43.43 9.07 4.00
N ARG A 483 42.43 8.59 3.28
CA ARG A 483 41.42 9.43 2.64
C ARG A 483 40.54 10.12 3.67
N LYS A 484 40.49 11.44 3.60
CA LYS A 484 39.68 12.28 4.49
C LYS A 484 38.70 13.12 3.67
N ILE A 485 37.53 13.31 4.25
CA ILE A 485 36.47 14.20 3.76
C ILE A 485 36.51 15.44 4.64
N GLU A 486 36.75 16.61 4.06
CA GLU A 486 36.58 17.89 4.75
C GLU A 486 35.21 18.44 4.48
N VAL A 487 34.56 18.95 5.54
CA VAL A 487 33.17 19.43 5.47
C VAL A 487 33.07 20.88 5.96
N THR A 488 32.05 21.59 5.49
CA THR A 488 31.87 23.02 5.80
C THR A 488 31.28 23.29 7.19
N GLN A 489 30.52 22.32 7.73
CA GLN A 489 29.92 22.46 9.07
C GLN A 489 30.91 22.22 10.19
N ALA A 490 30.79 22.98 11.28
CA ALA A 490 31.64 22.80 12.45
C ALA A 490 31.45 21.43 13.09
N LEU A 491 32.53 20.69 13.26
CA LEU A 491 32.59 19.47 14.05
C LEU A 491 33.22 19.82 15.40
N THR A 492 32.56 19.45 16.49
CA THR A 492 32.99 19.80 17.84
C THR A 492 33.23 18.54 18.67
N GLN A 493 33.95 18.71 19.78
CA GLN A 493 34.23 17.66 20.75
C GLN A 493 32.93 16.93 21.16
N GLY A 494 33.00 15.60 21.22
CA GLY A 494 31.83 14.73 21.44
C GLY A 494 31.18 14.20 20.16
N MET A 495 31.37 14.86 19.00
CA MET A 495 30.92 14.32 17.71
C MET A 495 31.90 13.31 17.10
N SER A 496 33.13 13.23 17.57
CA SER A 496 34.17 12.26 17.12
C SER A 496 33.61 10.84 17.16
N GLY A 497 33.84 10.07 16.11
CA GLY A 497 33.31 8.71 15.94
C GLY A 497 31.87 8.66 15.43
N GLY A 498 31.17 9.80 15.36
CA GLY A 498 29.82 9.87 14.75
C GLY A 498 29.86 9.78 13.22
N PRO A 499 28.73 9.46 12.57
CA PRO A 499 28.65 9.33 11.11
C PRO A 499 28.43 10.66 10.41
N ILE A 500 28.96 10.76 9.17
CA ILE A 500 28.50 11.72 8.16
C ILE A 500 27.62 10.97 7.17
N LEU A 501 26.42 11.48 6.93
CA LEU A 501 25.46 10.89 6.00
C LEU A 501 25.27 11.77 4.76
N ASP A 502 25.07 11.13 3.62
CA ASP A 502 24.64 11.79 2.38
C ASP A 502 23.12 12.15 2.42
N VAL A 503 22.63 12.76 1.35
CA VAL A 503 21.21 13.12 1.18
C VAL A 503 20.26 11.91 1.18
N ARG A 504 20.77 10.69 0.91
CA ARG A 504 20.01 9.45 0.94
C ARG A 504 19.98 8.84 2.35
N GLY A 505 20.75 9.39 3.30
CA GLY A 505 20.88 8.88 4.65
C GLY A 505 21.89 7.72 4.77
N GLN A 506 22.78 7.58 3.79
CA GLN A 506 23.84 6.58 3.79
C GLN A 506 25.14 7.14 4.38
N VAL A 507 25.88 6.33 5.13
CA VAL A 507 27.14 6.74 5.75
C VAL A 507 28.22 6.92 4.68
N VAL A 508 28.85 8.08 4.65
CA VAL A 508 29.98 8.41 3.75
C VAL A 508 31.30 8.55 4.49
N GLY A 509 31.26 8.77 5.81
CA GLY A 509 32.48 8.91 6.60
C GLY A 509 32.23 8.85 8.10
N VAL A 510 33.34 8.70 8.86
CA VAL A 510 33.39 8.70 10.32
C VAL A 510 34.08 9.98 10.78
N ILE A 511 33.42 10.76 11.64
CA ILE A 511 33.97 12.02 12.15
C ILE A 511 35.29 11.74 12.88
N TYR A 512 36.36 12.33 12.35
CA TYR A 512 37.72 12.15 12.84
C TYR A 512 38.03 13.19 13.88
N LYS A 513 38.05 14.46 13.50
CA LYS A 513 38.47 15.57 14.32
C LYS A 513 37.86 16.88 13.84
N GLY A 514 37.59 17.77 14.77
CA GLY A 514 37.11 19.11 14.50
C GLY A 514 37.20 19.98 15.74
N GLY A 515 37.27 21.28 15.53
CA GLY A 515 37.26 22.28 16.58
C GLY A 515 38.00 23.55 16.15
N PRO A 516 37.83 24.63 16.90
CA PRO A 516 38.44 25.93 16.60
C PRO A 516 39.97 25.88 16.56
N ASP A 517 40.59 25.01 17.36
CA ASP A 517 42.05 24.89 17.46
C ASP A 517 42.71 24.16 16.29
N GLU A 518 41.97 23.42 15.49
CA GLU A 518 42.49 22.65 14.35
C GLU A 518 42.23 23.29 12.97
N GLY A 519 41.37 24.27 12.89
CA GLY A 519 41.05 25.01 11.66
C GLY A 519 40.43 24.20 10.52
N ARG A 520 40.22 22.85 10.67
CA ARG A 520 39.70 21.95 9.66
C ARG A 520 38.69 20.97 10.26
N GLN A 521 37.66 20.67 9.50
CA GLN A 521 36.55 19.79 9.88
C GLN A 521 36.65 18.49 9.08
N LEU A 522 37.22 17.44 9.65
CA LEU A 522 37.62 16.23 8.93
C LEU A 522 36.84 14.99 9.37
N ALA A 523 36.52 14.14 8.40
CA ALA A 523 36.06 12.77 8.63
C ALA A 523 36.93 11.76 7.88
N THR A 524 37.07 10.56 8.39
CA THR A 524 37.67 9.44 7.66
C THR A 524 36.66 8.93 6.66
N ASP A 525 37.05 8.83 5.39
CA ASP A 525 36.19 8.29 4.32
C ASP A 525 35.78 6.84 4.64
N LEU A 526 34.52 6.49 4.39
CA LEU A 526 34.02 5.14 4.66
C LEU A 526 34.79 4.05 3.91
N ARG A 527 35.38 4.36 2.77
CA ARG A 527 36.19 3.42 1.99
C ARG A 527 37.47 2.99 2.73
N GLU A 528 38.02 3.82 3.60
CA GLU A 528 39.13 3.44 4.47
C GLU A 528 38.71 2.37 5.48
N LEU A 529 37.48 2.47 6.02
CA LEU A 529 36.91 1.44 6.88
C LEU A 529 36.71 0.13 6.10
N GLN A 530 36.15 0.22 4.89
CA GLN A 530 35.90 -0.94 4.02
C GLN A 530 37.22 -1.64 3.61
N ALA A 531 38.22 -0.86 3.23
CA ALA A 531 39.57 -1.39 2.89
C ALA A 531 40.26 -2.04 4.09
N TRP A 532 40.12 -1.45 5.29
CA TRP A 532 40.66 -2.01 6.52
C TRP A 532 40.00 -3.33 6.94
N LEU A 533 38.71 -3.48 6.68
CA LEU A 533 37.98 -4.72 6.98
C LEU A 533 38.37 -5.90 6.07
N GLN A 534 38.97 -5.61 4.91
CA GLN A 534 39.44 -6.62 3.96
C GLN A 534 40.87 -7.10 4.25
N GLN A 535 41.58 -6.40 5.14
CA GLN A 535 42.90 -6.75 5.66
C GLN A 535 42.79 -7.65 6.90
#